data_fabfbf90c962eaf624059693758be211
#
_entry.id   fabfbf90c962eaf624059693758be211
#
_cell.length_a   1.000
_cell.length_b   1.000
_cell.length_c   1.000
_cell.angle_alpha   90.00
_cell.angle_beta   90.00
_cell.angle_gamma   90.00
#
_symmetry.space_group_name_H-M   'P 1'
#
loop_
_entity.id
_entity.type
_entity.pdbx_description
1 polymer ?
#
loop_
_entity_poly.entity_id
_entity_poly.type
_entity_poly.pdbx_seq_one_letter_code
_entity_poly.pdbx_strand_id
1 'polypeptide(L)'
;MQTTQNRLTGGLLTILGVLAFGTGIYFLGIRPTLLPEDIRFTGLDEPTLPQPFLDWLGIVFRTWGGFITGFGIVIIGIGVATFAGDTRWLRYGTAAGILVAFGRFAYSNVVISGDYLVFIASMFVVALIAAALLVWKSGP
;
A
#
# COMPACT_ATOMS: atom_id res chain seq x y z
N MET A 1 -15.19 -18.30 -23.22
CA MET A 1 -14.10 -19.25 -22.88
C MET A 1 -12.88 -18.44 -22.47
N GLN A 2 -12.45 -18.52 -21.21
CA GLN A 2 -11.19 -17.89 -20.80
C GLN A 2 -10.04 -18.61 -21.51
N THR A 3 -9.17 -17.82 -22.15
CA THR A 3 -7.97 -18.38 -22.77
C THR A 3 -6.98 -18.83 -21.69
N THR A 4 -6.19 -19.86 -21.94
CA THR A 4 -5.09 -20.31 -21.05
C THR A 4 -4.18 -19.13 -20.70
N GLN A 5 -3.98 -18.19 -21.64
CA GLN A 5 -3.22 -16.98 -21.44
C GLN A 5 -3.79 -16.08 -20.32
N ASN A 6 -5.12 -15.88 -20.25
CA ASN A 6 -5.74 -15.06 -19.21
C ASN A 6 -5.54 -15.69 -17.81
N ARG A 7 -5.64 -17.03 -17.71
CA ARG A 7 -5.38 -17.73 -16.46
C ARG A 7 -3.94 -17.61 -16.02
N LEU A 8 -3.00 -17.77 -16.94
CA LEU A 8 -1.57 -17.60 -16.64
C LEU A 8 -1.28 -16.16 -16.20
N THR A 9 -1.73 -15.17 -16.96
CA THR A 9 -1.54 -13.74 -16.65
C THR A 9 -2.17 -13.38 -15.31
N GLY A 10 -3.41 -13.78 -15.05
CA GLY A 10 -4.09 -13.53 -13.79
C GLY A 10 -3.37 -14.19 -12.59
N GLY A 11 -2.89 -15.43 -12.76
CA GLY A 11 -2.11 -16.13 -11.75
C GLY A 11 -0.79 -15.41 -11.43
N LEU A 12 -0.03 -15.00 -12.45
CA LEU A 12 1.24 -14.28 -12.27
C LEU A 12 1.03 -12.92 -11.58
N LEU A 13 -0.01 -12.16 -11.98
CA LEU A 13 -0.36 -10.90 -11.32
C LEU A 13 -0.76 -11.12 -9.86
N THR A 14 -1.54 -12.15 -9.56
CA THR A 14 -1.93 -12.46 -8.19
C THR A 14 -0.69 -12.79 -7.33
N ILE A 15 0.24 -13.58 -7.83
CA ILE A 15 1.51 -13.88 -7.14
C ILE A 15 2.30 -12.60 -6.90
N LEU A 16 2.47 -11.75 -7.93
CA LEU A 16 3.18 -10.47 -7.81
C LEU A 16 2.52 -9.57 -6.75
N GLY A 17 1.20 -9.49 -6.77
CA GLY A 17 0.43 -8.73 -5.79
C GLY A 17 0.59 -9.25 -4.36
N VAL A 18 0.62 -10.57 -4.16
CA VAL A 18 0.88 -11.19 -2.85
C VAL A 18 2.30 -10.88 -2.37
N LEU A 19 3.30 -10.93 -3.24
CA LEU A 19 4.67 -10.56 -2.90
C LEU A 19 4.78 -9.07 -2.54
N ALA A 20 4.14 -8.18 -3.30
CA ALA A 20 4.09 -6.75 -2.99
C ALA A 20 3.35 -6.50 -1.66
N PHE A 21 2.22 -7.15 -1.42
CA PHE A 21 1.48 -7.07 -0.16
C PHE A 21 2.37 -7.48 1.02
N GLY A 22 3.05 -8.65 0.93
CA GLY A 22 3.96 -9.13 1.97
C GLY A 22 5.12 -8.17 2.23
N THR A 23 5.69 -7.59 1.17
CA THR A 23 6.72 -6.54 1.30
C THR A 23 6.17 -5.32 2.04
N GLY A 24 4.95 -4.88 1.72
CA GLY A 24 4.31 -3.77 2.42
C GLY A 24 4.09 -4.04 3.90
N ILE A 25 3.63 -5.24 4.26
CA ILE A 25 3.46 -5.66 5.66
C ILE A 25 4.82 -5.66 6.39
N TYR A 26 5.88 -6.13 5.75
CA TYR A 26 7.23 -6.06 6.31
C TYR A 26 7.61 -4.61 6.65
N PHE A 27 7.39 -3.66 5.75
CA PHE A 27 7.66 -2.24 5.98
C PHE A 27 6.75 -1.60 7.05
N LEU A 28 5.51 -2.07 7.18
CA LEU A 28 4.56 -1.53 8.16
C LEU A 28 4.90 -1.89 9.61
N GLY A 29 5.42 -3.09 9.86
CA GLY A 29 5.53 -3.57 11.23
C GLY A 29 6.77 -4.36 11.59
N ILE A 30 7.56 -4.84 10.63
CA ILE A 30 8.67 -5.77 10.88
C ILE A 30 10.03 -5.11 10.63
N ARG A 31 10.11 -4.22 9.62
CA ARG A 31 11.36 -3.60 9.21
C ARG A 31 11.95 -2.75 10.34
N PRO A 32 13.21 -2.97 10.74
CA PRO A 32 13.93 -2.06 11.63
C PRO A 32 14.12 -0.69 10.93
N THR A 33 14.41 0.35 11.72
CA THR A 33 14.59 1.71 11.20
C THR A 33 15.74 1.78 10.19
N LEU A 34 16.89 1.16 10.52
CA LEU A 34 18.00 0.99 9.61
C LEU A 34 18.27 -0.51 9.40
N LEU A 35 18.42 -0.91 8.16
CA LEU A 35 18.88 -2.23 7.78
C LEU A 35 20.42 -2.27 7.68
N PRO A 36 21.06 -3.44 7.80
CA PRO A 36 22.50 -3.55 7.61
C PRO A 36 23.01 -2.97 6.29
N GLU A 37 22.23 -3.08 5.22
CA GLU A 37 22.54 -2.47 3.92
C GLU A 37 22.42 -0.94 3.96
N ASP A 38 21.48 -0.37 4.69
CA ASP A 38 21.34 1.08 4.87
C ASP A 38 22.58 1.64 5.57
N ILE A 39 23.04 0.95 6.63
CA ILE A 39 24.25 1.31 7.37
C ILE A 39 25.48 1.23 6.46
N ARG A 40 25.63 0.16 5.67
CA ARG A 40 26.77 -0.01 4.75
C ARG A 40 26.79 1.05 3.65
N PHE A 41 25.62 1.45 3.13
CA PHE A 41 25.52 2.44 2.07
C PHE A 41 25.75 3.87 2.59
N THR A 42 25.20 4.21 3.74
CA THR A 42 25.24 5.57 4.29
C THR A 42 26.49 5.82 5.16
N GLY A 43 27.10 4.78 5.70
CA GLY A 43 28.15 4.88 6.72
C GLY A 43 27.63 5.41 8.09
N LEU A 44 26.31 5.50 8.26
CA LEU A 44 25.71 5.96 9.51
C LEU A 44 25.62 4.82 10.50
N ASP A 45 25.94 5.12 11.78
CA ASP A 45 25.80 4.18 12.89
C ASP A 45 24.55 4.55 13.69
N GLU A 46 23.57 3.64 13.78
CA GLU A 46 22.28 3.89 14.42
C GLU A 46 22.41 4.45 15.86
N PRO A 47 23.31 3.96 16.74
CA PRO A 47 23.51 4.51 18.06
C PRO A 47 23.97 5.98 18.09
N THR A 48 24.51 6.50 17.00
CA THR A 48 24.99 7.89 16.91
C THR A 48 23.92 8.86 16.43
N LEU A 49 22.77 8.34 15.95
CA LEU A 49 21.68 9.16 15.41
C LEU A 49 20.72 9.62 16.49
N PRO A 50 20.22 10.87 16.41
CA PRO A 50 19.21 11.37 17.34
C PRO A 50 17.92 10.53 17.27
N GLN A 51 17.37 10.16 18.44
CA GLN A 51 16.12 9.38 18.50
C GLN A 51 14.97 9.98 17.70
N PRO A 52 14.71 11.31 17.72
CA PRO A 52 13.66 11.92 16.90
C PRO A 52 13.84 11.69 15.40
N PHE A 53 15.08 11.59 14.91
CA PHE A 53 15.35 11.28 13.51
C PHE A 53 14.99 9.82 13.18
N LEU A 54 15.34 8.89 14.07
CA LEU A 54 14.99 7.48 13.91
C LEU A 54 13.46 7.28 13.92
N ASP A 55 12.77 7.95 14.83
CA ASP A 55 11.30 7.90 14.92
C ASP A 55 10.64 8.42 13.64
N TRP A 56 11.13 9.56 13.13
CA TRP A 56 10.66 10.12 11.86
C TRP A 56 10.92 9.17 10.69
N LEU A 57 12.12 8.62 10.59
CA LEU A 57 12.47 7.67 9.53
C LEU A 57 11.58 6.42 9.58
N GLY A 58 11.28 5.93 10.79
CA GLY A 58 10.32 4.85 11.00
C GLY A 58 8.91 5.19 10.48
N ILE A 59 8.44 6.43 10.68
CA ILE A 59 7.16 6.89 10.14
C ILE A 59 7.18 6.90 8.60
N VAL A 60 8.28 7.39 7.99
CA VAL A 60 8.47 7.40 6.54
C VAL A 60 8.38 5.99 5.97
N PHE A 61 9.12 5.03 6.52
CA PHE A 61 9.07 3.65 6.03
C PHE A 61 7.69 2.99 6.21
N ARG A 62 7.00 3.25 7.32
CA ARG A 62 5.63 2.75 7.53
C ARG A 62 4.64 3.40 6.54
N THR A 63 4.86 4.65 6.16
CA THR A 63 4.05 5.29 5.11
C THR A 63 4.24 4.59 3.76
N TRP A 64 5.49 4.33 3.39
CA TRP A 64 5.80 3.52 2.21
C TRP A 64 5.18 2.13 2.28
N GLY A 65 5.27 1.47 3.44
CA GLY A 65 4.61 0.19 3.69
C GLY A 65 3.12 0.23 3.38
N GLY A 66 2.43 1.30 3.78
CA GLY A 66 1.01 1.52 3.46
C GLY A 66 0.73 1.60 1.95
N PHE A 67 1.54 2.36 1.22
CA PHE A 67 1.42 2.46 -0.25
C PHE A 67 1.73 1.12 -0.94
N ILE A 68 2.81 0.44 -0.56
CA ILE A 68 3.17 -0.86 -1.13
C ILE A 68 2.08 -1.91 -0.84
N THR A 69 1.54 -1.94 0.39
CA THR A 69 0.42 -2.81 0.76
C THR A 69 -0.81 -2.52 -0.09
N GLY A 70 -1.21 -1.25 -0.19
CA GLY A 70 -2.35 -0.82 -1.00
C GLY A 70 -2.18 -1.18 -2.47
N PHE A 71 -0.99 -0.96 -3.03
CA PHE A 71 -0.65 -1.37 -4.40
C PHE A 71 -0.72 -2.89 -4.59
N GLY A 72 -0.20 -3.67 -3.64
CA GLY A 72 -0.31 -5.12 -3.65
C GLY A 72 -1.76 -5.60 -3.70
N ILE A 73 -2.65 -5.00 -2.89
CA ILE A 73 -4.09 -5.31 -2.87
C ILE A 73 -4.73 -5.02 -4.24
N VAL A 74 -4.40 -3.88 -4.86
CA VAL A 74 -4.90 -3.54 -6.21
C VAL A 74 -4.46 -4.57 -7.23
N ILE A 75 -3.17 -4.96 -7.23
CA ILE A 75 -2.64 -5.97 -8.17
C ILE A 75 -3.31 -7.32 -7.95
N ILE A 76 -3.54 -7.75 -6.71
CA ILE A 76 -4.31 -8.97 -6.40
C ILE A 76 -5.71 -8.86 -7.00
N GLY A 77 -6.40 -7.75 -6.81
CA GLY A 77 -7.73 -7.50 -7.38
C GLY A 77 -7.75 -7.64 -8.91
N ILE A 78 -6.76 -7.06 -9.60
CA ILE A 78 -6.59 -7.18 -11.06
C ILE A 78 -6.30 -8.64 -11.44
N GLY A 79 -5.39 -9.30 -10.74
CA GLY A 79 -5.00 -10.69 -11.01
C GLY A 79 -6.17 -11.64 -10.89
N VAL A 80 -6.92 -11.55 -9.79
CA VAL A 80 -8.11 -12.39 -9.53
C VAL A 80 -9.21 -12.09 -10.54
N ALA A 81 -9.46 -10.81 -10.88
CA ALA A 81 -10.43 -10.42 -11.89
C ALA A 81 -10.08 -11.01 -13.26
N THR A 82 -8.80 -10.94 -13.66
CA THR A 82 -8.30 -11.52 -14.92
C THR A 82 -8.42 -13.04 -14.92
N PHE A 83 -8.10 -13.69 -13.80
CA PHE A 83 -8.18 -15.14 -13.64
C PHE A 83 -9.62 -15.63 -13.66
N ALA A 84 -10.53 -14.99 -12.91
CA ALA A 84 -11.92 -15.38 -12.77
C ALA A 84 -12.83 -14.85 -13.89
N GLY A 85 -12.40 -13.85 -14.67
CA GLY A 85 -13.26 -13.18 -15.67
C GLY A 85 -14.38 -12.34 -15.03
N ASP A 86 -14.20 -11.88 -13.79
CA ASP A 86 -15.20 -11.13 -13.03
C ASP A 86 -14.61 -9.81 -12.52
N THR A 87 -15.22 -8.70 -12.93
CA THR A 87 -14.75 -7.34 -12.60
C THR A 87 -15.03 -6.92 -11.14
N ARG A 88 -15.82 -7.68 -10.38
CA ARG A 88 -16.09 -7.36 -8.96
C ARG A 88 -14.80 -7.32 -8.16
N TRP A 89 -13.90 -8.27 -8.38
CA TRP A 89 -12.62 -8.33 -7.68
C TRP A 89 -11.71 -7.15 -7.97
N LEU A 90 -11.73 -6.63 -9.21
CA LEU A 90 -11.04 -5.40 -9.56
C LEU A 90 -11.55 -4.22 -8.74
N ARG A 91 -12.87 -4.08 -8.61
CA ARG A 91 -13.52 -2.98 -7.88
C ARG A 91 -13.22 -3.04 -6.40
N TYR A 92 -13.39 -4.20 -5.77
CA TYR A 92 -13.09 -4.38 -4.35
C TYR A 92 -11.60 -4.23 -4.04
N GLY A 93 -10.72 -4.82 -4.85
CA GLY A 93 -9.27 -4.67 -4.70
C GLY A 93 -8.83 -3.20 -4.83
N THR A 94 -9.38 -2.46 -5.80
CA THR A 94 -9.10 -1.04 -5.97
C THR A 94 -9.61 -0.23 -4.77
N ALA A 95 -10.85 -0.45 -4.33
CA ALA A 95 -11.41 0.26 -3.18
C ALA A 95 -10.59 0.01 -1.91
N ALA A 96 -10.28 -1.25 -1.59
CA ALA A 96 -9.48 -1.59 -0.43
C ALA A 96 -8.06 -1.03 -0.51
N GLY A 97 -7.40 -1.16 -1.67
CA GLY A 97 -6.02 -0.70 -1.86
C GLY A 97 -5.85 0.81 -1.71
N ILE A 98 -6.75 1.61 -2.30
CA ILE A 98 -6.70 3.08 -2.14
C ILE A 98 -6.97 3.51 -0.69
N LEU A 99 -7.89 2.83 0.02
CA LEU A 99 -8.16 3.14 1.42
C LEU A 99 -6.95 2.84 2.31
N VAL A 100 -6.28 1.71 2.11
CA VAL A 100 -5.06 1.37 2.86
C VAL A 100 -3.94 2.37 2.57
N ALA A 101 -3.68 2.68 1.29
CA ALA A 101 -2.62 3.58 0.89
C ALA A 101 -2.85 5.01 1.44
N PHE A 102 -3.97 5.63 1.10
CA PHE A 102 -4.26 7.02 1.48
C PHE A 102 -4.62 7.16 2.96
N GLY A 103 -5.25 6.15 3.57
CA GLY A 103 -5.50 6.12 5.01
C GLY A 103 -4.20 6.11 5.81
N ARG A 104 -3.24 5.26 5.44
CA ARG A 104 -1.92 5.25 6.10
C ARG A 104 -1.19 6.57 5.90
N PHE A 105 -1.25 7.16 4.70
CA PHE A 105 -0.63 8.44 4.41
C PHE A 105 -1.22 9.57 5.26
N ALA A 106 -2.55 9.66 5.33
CA ALA A 106 -3.24 10.63 6.17
C ALA A 106 -2.87 10.46 7.66
N TYR A 107 -2.91 9.21 8.16
CA TYR A 107 -2.52 8.92 9.54
C TYR A 107 -1.09 9.38 9.86
N SER A 108 -0.13 9.07 8.99
CA SER A 108 1.27 9.50 9.19
C SER A 108 1.39 11.03 9.30
N ASN A 109 0.64 11.77 8.49
CA ASN A 109 0.66 13.23 8.52
C ASN A 109 -0.01 13.83 9.77
N VAL A 110 -1.00 13.15 10.33
CA VAL A 110 -1.55 13.51 11.65
C VAL A 110 -0.48 13.32 12.73
N VAL A 111 0.21 12.17 12.73
CA VAL A 111 1.23 11.87 13.76
C VAL A 111 2.38 12.86 13.77
N ILE A 112 2.86 13.27 12.57
CA ILE A 112 3.97 14.24 12.47
C ILE A 112 3.51 15.70 12.51
N SER A 113 2.20 15.96 12.63
CA SER A 113 1.61 17.33 12.53
C SER A 113 2.06 18.06 11.26
N GLY A 114 1.99 17.34 10.12
CA GLY A 114 2.52 17.81 8.84
C GLY A 114 1.82 19.07 8.32
N ASP A 115 2.57 20.00 7.75
CA ASP A 115 2.07 21.27 7.20
C ASP A 115 1.05 21.08 6.06
N TYR A 116 1.13 19.95 5.37
CA TYR A 116 0.22 19.58 4.26
C TYR A 116 -0.97 18.72 4.70
N LEU A 117 -1.26 18.66 6.00
CA LEU A 117 -2.32 17.79 6.54
C LEU A 117 -3.67 18.00 5.86
N VAL A 118 -4.07 19.27 5.65
CA VAL A 118 -5.37 19.60 5.00
C VAL A 118 -5.42 19.05 3.57
N PHE A 119 -4.34 19.20 2.80
CA PHE A 119 -4.25 18.67 1.44
C PHE A 119 -4.32 17.14 1.42
N ILE A 120 -3.56 16.47 2.29
CA ILE A 120 -3.52 15.00 2.37
C ILE A 120 -4.85 14.44 2.89
N ALA A 121 -5.49 15.11 3.85
CA ALA A 121 -6.82 14.75 4.32
C ALA A 121 -7.86 14.87 3.19
N SER A 122 -7.77 15.90 2.33
CA SER A 122 -8.66 16.02 1.17
C SER A 122 -8.47 14.88 0.17
N MET A 123 -7.23 14.42 -0.07
CA MET A 123 -6.96 13.24 -0.91
C MET A 123 -7.61 11.98 -0.31
N PHE A 124 -7.54 11.81 1.02
CA PHE A 124 -8.17 10.67 1.68
C PHE A 124 -9.70 10.73 1.60
N VAL A 125 -10.31 11.91 1.72
CA VAL A 125 -11.76 12.09 1.51
C VAL A 125 -12.15 11.68 0.08
N VAL A 126 -11.38 12.10 -0.93
CA VAL A 126 -11.60 11.66 -2.33
C VAL A 126 -11.48 10.15 -2.46
N ALA A 127 -10.49 9.52 -1.81
CA ALA A 127 -10.33 8.06 -1.80
C ALA A 127 -11.52 7.35 -1.15
N LEU A 128 -12.07 7.89 -0.05
CA LEU A 128 -13.29 7.37 0.60
C LEU A 128 -14.50 7.43 -0.34
N ILE A 129 -14.72 8.56 -1.01
CA ILE A 129 -15.83 8.72 -1.96
C ILE A 129 -15.66 7.75 -3.14
N ALA A 130 -14.45 7.65 -3.71
CA ALA A 130 -14.17 6.74 -4.82
C ALA A 130 -14.40 5.28 -4.42
N ALA A 131 -13.93 4.86 -3.24
CA ALA A 131 -14.14 3.52 -2.72
C ALA A 131 -15.64 3.22 -2.52
N ALA A 132 -16.39 4.15 -1.93
CA ALA A 132 -17.83 4.02 -1.75
C ALA A 132 -18.56 3.84 -3.10
N LEU A 133 -18.22 4.66 -4.10
CA LEU A 133 -18.81 4.57 -5.45
C LEU A 133 -18.45 3.24 -6.16
N LEU A 134 -17.22 2.75 -5.98
CA LEU A 134 -16.79 1.46 -6.53
C LEU A 134 -17.60 0.30 -5.95
N VAL A 135 -17.89 0.33 -4.66
CA VAL A 135 -18.64 -0.72 -3.96
C VAL A 135 -20.14 -0.59 -4.21
N TRP A 136 -20.69 0.63 -4.21
CA TRP A 136 -22.13 0.88 -4.42
C TRP A 136 -22.66 0.29 -5.75
N LYS A 137 -21.92 0.45 -6.84
CA LYS A 137 -22.30 -0.11 -8.16
C LYS A 137 -22.20 -1.63 -8.25
N SER A 138 -21.90 -2.33 -7.14
CA SER A 138 -21.77 -3.80 -7.10
C SER A 138 -23.07 -4.51 -6.70
N GLY A 139 -24.16 -3.78 -6.51
CA GLY A 139 -25.49 -4.38 -6.36
C GLY A 139 -25.94 -5.13 -7.63
N PRO A 140 -26.81 -6.14 -7.48
CA PRO A 140 -27.27 -7.01 -8.57
C PRO A 140 -27.90 -6.23 -9.70
#